data_4b68fbcbca860b347ef612e6a21e6ca6
#
_entry.id   4b68fbcbca860b347ef612e6a21e6ca6
#
_cell.length_a   1.000
_cell.length_b   1.000
_cell.length_c   1.000
_cell.angle_alpha   90.00
_cell.angle_beta   90.00
_cell.angle_gamma   90.00
#
_symmetry.space_group_name_H-M   'P 1'
#
loop_
_entity.id
_entity.type
_entity.pdbx_description
1 polymer ?
#
loop_
_entity_poly.entity_id
_entity_poly.type
_entity_poly.pdbx_seq_one_letter_code
_entity_poly.pdbx_strand_id
1 'polypeptide(L)' 'MSKLPQVKGDRLINALKKEGWYVDRTSGSHVIMRNGDRPGTKIIIPVHSKTVKPGTLSNILKKAGLSAEEIKRLI' A
#
# COMPACT_ATOMS: atom_id res chain seq x y z
N MET A 1 8.14 -16.11 -11.48
CA MET A 1 7.55 -14.80 -11.17
C MET A 1 6.64 -14.89 -9.97
N SER A 2 6.77 -13.96 -9.08
CA SER A 2 5.96 -13.95 -7.87
C SER A 2 4.58 -13.40 -8.15
N LYS A 3 3.57 -14.10 -7.65
CA LYS A 3 2.21 -13.59 -7.73
C LYS A 3 1.99 -12.57 -6.62
N LEU A 4 1.22 -11.54 -6.94
CA LEU A 4 0.82 -10.58 -5.93
C LEU A 4 -0.13 -11.24 -4.93
N PRO A 5 0.00 -10.94 -3.64
CA PRO A 5 -0.92 -11.49 -2.65
C PRO A 5 -2.27 -10.81 -2.77
N GLN A 6 -3.31 -11.49 -2.31
CA GLN A 6 -4.61 -10.88 -2.14
C GLN A 6 -4.64 -10.24 -0.76
N VAL A 7 -4.79 -8.93 -0.71
CA VAL A 7 -4.70 -8.18 0.55
C VAL A 7 -5.75 -7.08 0.57
N LYS A 8 -6.38 -6.91 1.73
CA LYS A 8 -7.32 -5.82 1.94
C LYS A 8 -6.57 -4.53 2.20
N GLY A 9 -7.22 -3.39 1.91
CA GLY A 9 -6.58 -2.09 2.06
C GLY A 9 -6.08 -1.81 3.47
N ASP A 10 -6.85 -2.16 4.50
CA ASP A 10 -6.44 -1.94 5.89
C ASP A 10 -5.18 -2.73 6.24
N ARG A 11 -5.06 -3.96 5.75
CA ARG A 11 -3.87 -4.79 5.95
C ARG A 11 -2.67 -4.21 5.23
N LEU A 12 -2.90 -3.71 4.01
CA LEU A 12 -1.85 -3.09 3.22
C LEU A 12 -1.34 -1.83 3.92
N ILE A 13 -2.24 -1.02 4.48
CA ILE A 13 -1.86 0.17 5.23
C ILE A 13 -0.95 -0.21 6.41
N ASN A 14 -1.33 -1.23 7.17
CA ASN A 14 -0.52 -1.67 8.31
C ASN A 14 0.86 -2.17 7.88
N ALA A 15 0.92 -2.87 6.75
CA ALA A 15 2.19 -3.34 6.21
C ALA A 15 3.09 -2.16 5.80
N LEU A 16 2.51 -1.17 5.13
CA LEU A 16 3.27 0.01 4.70
C LEU A 16 3.76 0.84 5.88
N LYS A 17 3.00 0.89 6.98
CA LYS A 17 3.44 1.58 8.18
C LYS A 17 4.74 1.00 8.72
N LYS A 18 4.95 -0.30 8.56
CA LYS A 18 6.20 -0.95 8.99
C LYS A 18 7.40 -0.47 8.20
N GLU A 19 7.16 0.10 7.03
CA GLU A 19 8.21 0.62 6.14
C GLU A 19 8.31 2.14 6.17
N GLY A 20 7.73 2.78 7.19
CA GLY A 20 7.85 4.22 7.37
C GLY A 20 6.76 5.05 6.70
N TRP A 21 5.78 4.41 6.08
CA TRP A 21 4.65 5.15 5.51
C TRP A 21 3.66 5.52 6.61
N TYR A 22 3.05 6.69 6.50
CA TYR A 22 2.07 7.15 7.47
C TYR A 22 0.84 7.69 6.73
N VAL A 23 -0.29 7.66 7.42
CA VAL A 23 -1.54 8.20 6.86
C VAL A 23 -1.47 9.71 6.91
N ASP A 24 -1.49 10.34 5.74
CA ASP A 24 -1.54 11.80 5.64
C ASP A 24 -2.97 12.29 5.83
N ARG A 25 -3.89 11.67 5.09
CA ARG A 25 -5.32 11.99 5.23
C ARG A 25 -6.16 10.88 4.62
N THR A 26 -7.43 10.90 4.96
CA THR A 26 -8.43 9.98 4.42
C THR A 26 -9.50 10.79 3.70
N SER A 27 -9.87 10.37 2.51
CA SER A 27 -10.93 10.99 1.74
C SER A 27 -11.89 9.90 1.30
N GLY A 28 -13.07 9.82 1.94
CA GLY A 28 -14.02 8.76 1.69
C GLY A 28 -13.39 7.39 1.99
N SER A 29 -13.40 6.51 1.01
CA SER A 29 -12.80 5.18 1.14
C SER A 29 -11.34 5.12 0.68
N HIS A 30 -10.72 6.28 0.43
CA HIS A 30 -9.33 6.35 -0.02
C HIS A 30 -8.45 6.89 1.09
N VAL A 31 -7.40 6.15 1.43
CA VAL A 31 -6.40 6.56 2.42
C VAL A 31 -5.15 6.99 1.68
N ILE A 32 -4.70 8.21 1.95
CA ILE A 32 -3.51 8.77 1.30
C ILE A 32 -2.35 8.66 2.27
N MET A 33 -1.29 7.96 1.86
CA MET A 33 -0.10 7.75 2.68
C MET A 33 1.11 8.45 2.09
N ARG A 34 2.00 8.88 2.97
CA ARG A 34 3.26 9.52 2.61
C ARG A 34 4.40 8.95 3.44
N ASN A 35 5.62 9.19 2.98
CA ASN A 35 6.83 8.72 3.66
C ASN A 35 7.88 9.83 3.62
N GLY A 36 8.46 10.16 4.77
CA GLY A 36 9.46 11.21 4.86
C GLY A 36 10.71 10.94 4.02
N ASP A 37 11.04 9.67 3.80
CA ASP A 37 12.17 9.28 2.97
C ASP A 37 11.88 9.36 1.47
N ARG A 38 10.64 9.62 1.11
CA ARG A 38 10.21 9.74 -0.28
C ARG A 38 9.32 10.97 -0.46
N PRO A 39 9.90 12.16 -0.26
CA PRO A 39 9.13 13.40 -0.40
C PRO A 39 8.60 13.54 -1.83
N GLY A 40 7.38 14.02 -1.94
CA GLY A 40 6.72 14.15 -3.23
C GLY A 40 6.01 12.91 -3.72
N THR A 41 6.18 11.77 -3.08
CA THR A 41 5.48 10.54 -3.45
C THR A 41 4.30 10.33 -2.50
N LYS A 42 3.12 10.10 -3.05
CA LYS A 42 1.96 9.73 -2.27
C LYS A 42 1.40 8.41 -2.80
N ILE A 43 0.86 7.62 -1.88
CA ILE A 43 0.21 6.35 -2.21
C ILE A 43 -1.25 6.47 -1.81
N ILE A 44 -2.14 6.12 -2.74
CA ILE A 44 -3.59 6.14 -2.48
C ILE A 44 -4.06 4.70 -2.39
N ILE A 45 -4.61 4.32 -1.24
CA ILE A 45 -5.05 2.96 -0.99
C ILE A 45 -6.57 2.94 -0.85
N PRO A 46 -7.28 2.22 -1.74
CA PRO A 46 -8.73 2.07 -1.58
C PRO A 46 -9.02 1.13 -0.42
N VAL A 47 -9.88 1.54 0.48
CA VAL A 47 -10.27 0.75 1.65
C VAL A 47 -11.71 0.33 1.48
N HIS A 48 -11.90 -0.92 1.05
CA HIS A 48 -13.20 -1.53 0.85
C HIS A 48 -13.26 -2.85 1.60
N SER A 49 -14.42 -3.48 1.57
CA SER A 49 -14.57 -4.84 2.09
C SER A 49 -13.83 -5.87 1.23
N LYS A 50 -13.51 -5.52 -0.02
CA LYS A 50 -12.82 -6.41 -0.95
C LYS A 50 -11.32 -6.17 -0.94
N THR A 51 -10.57 -7.14 -1.47
CA THR A 51 -9.13 -7.00 -1.62
C THR A 51 -8.78 -5.94 -2.65
N VAL A 52 -7.58 -5.38 -2.52
CA VAL A 52 -7.07 -4.41 -3.48
C VAL A 52 -6.82 -5.12 -4.81
N LYS A 53 -7.28 -4.52 -5.89
CA LYS A 53 -7.12 -5.12 -7.22
C LYS A 53 -5.64 -5.25 -7.58
N PRO A 54 -5.26 -6.31 -8.31
CA PRO A 54 -3.84 -6.55 -8.64
C PRO A 54 -3.15 -5.38 -9.33
N GLY A 55 -3.81 -4.72 -10.27
CA GLY A 55 -3.22 -3.57 -10.95
C GLY A 55 -2.96 -2.41 -10.00
N THR A 56 -3.92 -2.13 -9.11
CA THR A 56 -3.77 -1.11 -8.09
C THR A 56 -2.66 -1.47 -7.12
N LEU A 57 -2.63 -2.71 -6.68
CA LEU A 57 -1.59 -3.19 -5.75
C LEU A 57 -0.20 -3.09 -6.38
N SER A 58 -0.06 -3.49 -7.63
CA SER A 58 1.21 -3.39 -8.35
C SER A 58 1.71 -1.95 -8.38
N ASN A 59 0.83 -1.00 -8.67
CA ASN A 59 1.17 0.41 -8.71
C ASN A 59 1.59 0.93 -7.33
N ILE A 60 0.87 0.51 -6.28
CA ILE A 60 1.20 0.88 -4.90
C ILE A 60 2.59 0.38 -4.53
N LEU A 61 2.88 -0.89 -4.82
CA LEU A 61 4.18 -1.48 -4.50
C LEU A 61 5.31 -0.79 -5.26
N LYS A 62 5.08 -0.44 -6.52
CA LYS A 62 6.06 0.27 -7.32
C LYS A 62 6.40 1.62 -6.68
N LYS A 63 5.40 2.38 -6.25
CA LYS A 63 5.61 3.66 -5.59
C LYS A 63 6.28 3.49 -4.23
N ALA A 64 5.98 2.42 -3.52
CA ALA A 64 6.59 2.14 -2.22
C ALA A 64 8.00 1.57 -2.34
N GLY A 65 8.40 1.14 -3.53
CA GLY A 65 9.70 0.50 -3.73
C GLY A 65 9.78 -0.89 -3.14
N LEU A 66 8.66 -1.60 -3.10
CA LEU A 66 8.58 -2.94 -2.50
C LEU A 66 8.29 -3.99 -3.57
N SER A 67 8.87 -5.17 -3.40
CA SER A 67 8.57 -6.33 -4.24
C SER A 67 7.37 -7.09 -3.69
N ALA A 68 6.83 -8.01 -4.50
CA ALA A 68 5.75 -8.87 -4.06
C ALA A 68 6.16 -9.72 -2.85
N GLU A 69 7.40 -10.21 -2.84
CA GLU A 69 7.92 -10.99 -1.72
C GLU A 69 8.03 -10.16 -0.46
N GLU A 70 8.47 -8.91 -0.59
CA GLU A 70 8.63 -8.03 0.56
C GLU A 70 7.28 -7.73 1.20
N ILE A 71 6.26 -7.43 0.40
CA ILE A 71 4.94 -7.14 0.95
C ILE A 71 4.31 -8.38 1.59
N LYS A 72 4.55 -9.56 1.03
CA LYS A 72 4.06 -10.81 1.61
C LYS A 72 4.61 -11.04 3.02
N ARG A 73 5.84 -10.60 3.27
CA ARG A 73 6.45 -10.73 4.60
C ARG A 73 5.91 -9.70 5.58
N LEU A 74 5.37 -8.60 5.08
CA LEU A 74 4.88 -7.51 5.93
C LEU A 74 3.41 -7.66 6.32
N ILE A 75 2.64 -8.38 5.51
CA ILE A 75 1.21 -8.55 5.77
C ILE A 75 0.91 -9.75 6.65
#